data_2d6b8a4ec99b32ac54e62775e1ea7f47
#
_entry.id   2d6b8a4ec99b32ac54e62775e1ea7f47
#
_cell.length_a   1.000
_cell.length_b   1.000
_cell.length_c   1.000
_cell.angle_alpha   90.00
_cell.angle_beta   90.00
_cell.angle_gamma   90.00
#
_symmetry.space_group_name_H-M   'P 1'
#
loop_
_entity.id
_entity.type
_entity.pdbx_description
1 polymer ?
#
loop_
_entity_poly.entity_id
_entity_poly.type
_entity_poly.pdbx_seq_one_letter_code
_entity_poly.pdbx_strand_id
1 'polypeptide(L)'
;ITDTILEDVKEWLNRPLKPLYSFVFVDCIYVKMKNDHGVVDNHAVYVILGVDAEGFKEVLGLYISPTESKSTWMKIFDSIKARGVEDILFLSMDGVSGLEEGVHSIFPQTVVQRCIVHLIRNSTKYIPSKHLKAFCADCKAMYGAINLESAEAAFETLKEKWGADYPGAIKVWENNLNHIRQLFNYPADIRKVMYTTNAIESVNSSLRKVTKKGFFENENSVFKIFYLRITGELAKKWNNAKMQNWAKVLNQLSCLDETSDRIARYIR
;
A
#
# COMPACT_ATOMS: atom_id res chain seq x y z
N ILE A 1 3.51 24.76 -23.44
CA ILE A 1 4.23 23.72 -22.65
C ILE A 1 3.37 23.25 -21.46
N THR A 2 2.62 24.14 -20.78
CA THR A 2 1.87 23.79 -19.58
C THR A 2 0.61 22.97 -19.92
N ASP A 3 -0.08 23.29 -21.02
CA ASP A 3 -1.33 22.65 -21.41
C ASP A 3 -1.11 21.23 -21.98
N THR A 4 -0.05 21.06 -22.76
CA THR A 4 0.34 19.73 -23.31
C THR A 4 0.59 18.69 -22.20
N ILE A 5 1.28 19.08 -21.11
CA ILE A 5 1.54 18.17 -19.98
C ILE A 5 0.25 17.82 -19.23
N LEU A 6 -0.75 18.72 -19.19
CA LEU A 6 -2.02 18.38 -18.54
C LEU A 6 -2.85 17.38 -19.36
N GLU A 7 -2.74 17.40 -20.69
CA GLU A 7 -3.32 16.38 -21.55
C GLU A 7 -2.66 15.02 -21.33
N ASP A 8 -1.31 14.98 -21.32
CA ASP A 8 -0.54 13.77 -21.00
C ASP A 8 -0.92 13.19 -19.62
N VAL A 9 -1.12 14.06 -18.61
CA VAL A 9 -1.56 13.66 -17.27
C VAL A 9 -2.94 13.02 -17.31
N LYS A 10 -3.89 13.64 -18.03
CA LYS A 10 -5.26 13.10 -18.18
C LYS A 10 -5.25 11.75 -18.90
N GLU A 11 -4.49 11.64 -19.97
CA GLU A 11 -4.32 10.38 -20.70
C GLU A 11 -3.73 9.30 -19.80
N TRP A 12 -2.67 9.62 -19.05
CA TRP A 12 -2.03 8.69 -18.13
C TRP A 12 -2.97 8.25 -17.00
N LEU A 13 -3.75 9.16 -16.41
CA LEU A 13 -4.72 8.84 -15.36
C LEU A 13 -5.86 7.94 -15.86
N ASN A 14 -6.22 8.06 -17.16
CA ASN A 14 -7.30 7.29 -17.76
C ASN A 14 -6.83 6.11 -18.61
N ARG A 15 -5.52 5.85 -18.67
CA ARG A 15 -4.98 4.77 -19.50
C ARG A 15 -5.54 3.41 -19.11
N PRO A 16 -5.68 2.48 -20.06
CA PRO A 16 -6.00 1.09 -19.76
C PRO A 16 -5.00 0.49 -18.76
N LEU A 17 -5.49 -0.35 -17.88
CA LEU A 17 -4.71 -1.10 -16.90
C LEU A 17 -4.71 -2.59 -17.26
N LYS A 18 -3.83 -3.37 -16.64
CA LYS A 18 -3.81 -4.81 -16.80
C LYS A 18 -5.02 -5.46 -16.10
N PRO A 19 -5.51 -6.60 -16.58
CA PRO A 19 -6.71 -7.21 -16.01
C PRO A 19 -6.48 -7.79 -14.60
N LEU A 20 -5.25 -8.22 -14.27
CA LEU A 20 -4.90 -8.77 -12.97
C LEU A 20 -3.74 -8.03 -12.31
N TYR A 21 -3.92 -7.68 -11.04
CA TYR A 21 -2.85 -7.28 -10.14
C TYR A 21 -2.74 -8.27 -8.98
N SER A 22 -1.58 -8.91 -8.87
CA SER A 22 -1.32 -9.86 -7.78
C SER A 22 -1.23 -9.16 -6.43
N PHE A 23 -0.64 -7.97 -6.38
CA PHE A 23 -0.57 -7.14 -5.17
C PHE A 23 -0.88 -5.69 -5.51
N VAL A 24 -1.71 -5.07 -4.67
CA VAL A 24 -1.97 -3.62 -4.72
C VAL A 24 -1.62 -3.02 -3.37
N PHE A 25 -0.94 -1.88 -3.40
CA PHE A 25 -0.57 -1.11 -2.21
C PHE A 25 -1.23 0.25 -2.28
N VAL A 26 -1.88 0.63 -1.20
CA VAL A 26 -2.51 1.94 -1.04
C VAL A 26 -1.79 2.68 0.07
N ASP A 27 -1.31 3.88 -0.22
CA ASP A 27 -0.69 4.75 0.78
C ASP A 27 -1.05 6.21 0.50
N CYS A 28 -0.90 7.07 1.47
CA CYS A 28 -1.28 8.47 1.42
C CYS A 28 -0.07 9.40 1.61
N ILE A 29 -0.07 10.49 0.83
CA ILE A 29 0.88 11.60 0.99
C ILE A 29 0.07 12.87 1.23
N TYR A 30 0.39 13.59 2.31
CA TYR A 30 -0.19 14.91 2.55
C TYR A 30 0.59 15.98 1.80
N VAL A 31 -0.12 16.83 1.07
CA VAL A 31 0.40 18.00 0.37
C VAL A 31 -0.31 19.26 0.86
N LYS A 32 0.39 20.38 0.90
CA LYS A 32 -0.22 21.68 1.11
C LYS A 32 -0.75 22.19 -0.23
N MET A 33 -2.04 22.51 -0.30
CA MET A 33 -2.67 23.00 -1.52
C MET A 33 -3.68 24.10 -1.18
N LYS A 34 -3.84 25.08 -2.06
CA LYS A 34 -4.94 26.07 -1.95
C LYS A 34 -6.28 25.40 -2.20
N ASN A 35 -7.22 25.69 -1.35
CA ASN A 35 -8.65 25.37 -1.55
C ASN A 35 -9.33 26.46 -2.40
N ASP A 36 -10.62 26.26 -2.71
CA ASP A 36 -11.43 27.20 -3.52
C ASP A 36 -11.58 28.60 -2.89
N HIS A 37 -11.27 28.75 -1.62
CA HIS A 37 -11.23 30.02 -0.88
C HIS A 37 -9.86 30.67 -0.82
N GLY A 38 -8.85 30.11 -1.50
CA GLY A 38 -7.47 30.60 -1.51
C GLY A 38 -6.67 30.28 -0.23
N VAL A 39 -7.23 29.52 0.71
CA VAL A 39 -6.57 29.10 1.94
C VAL A 39 -5.73 27.87 1.68
N VAL A 40 -4.53 27.84 2.25
CA VAL A 40 -3.60 26.69 2.12
C VAL A 40 -3.90 25.66 3.20
N ASP A 41 -4.40 24.50 2.79
CA ASP A 41 -4.75 23.37 3.66
C ASP A 41 -3.95 22.11 3.32
N ASN A 42 -3.97 21.12 4.22
CA ASN A 42 -3.41 19.80 3.97
C ASN A 42 -4.44 18.94 3.22
N HIS A 43 -4.03 18.43 2.06
CA HIS A 43 -4.84 17.52 1.25
C HIS A 43 -4.17 16.15 1.18
N ALA A 44 -4.99 15.10 1.33
CA ALA A 44 -4.54 13.73 1.17
C ALA A 44 -4.49 13.35 -0.31
N VAL A 45 -3.34 12.89 -0.76
CA VAL A 45 -3.13 12.32 -2.10
C VAL A 45 -2.90 10.82 -1.94
N TYR A 46 -3.84 10.02 -2.38
CA TYR A 46 -3.76 8.57 -2.36
C TYR A 46 -2.99 8.10 -3.58
N VAL A 47 -1.97 7.29 -3.33
CA VAL A 47 -1.14 6.66 -4.34
C VAL A 47 -1.46 5.19 -4.36
N ILE A 48 -1.88 4.67 -5.51
CA ILE A 48 -2.18 3.25 -5.68
C ILE A 48 -1.13 2.63 -6.58
N LEU A 49 -0.37 1.71 -6.03
CA LEU A 49 0.68 0.96 -6.72
C LEU A 49 0.23 -0.47 -6.92
N GLY A 50 0.29 -0.97 -8.15
CA GLY A 50 0.04 -2.35 -8.52
C GLY A 50 1.33 -3.11 -8.81
N VAL A 51 1.30 -4.41 -8.54
CA VAL A 51 2.24 -5.41 -9.05
C VAL A 51 1.42 -6.40 -9.86
N ASP A 52 1.70 -6.46 -11.16
CA ASP A 52 0.96 -7.32 -12.07
C ASP A 52 1.29 -8.82 -11.90
N ALA A 53 0.67 -9.66 -12.71
CA ALA A 53 0.90 -11.11 -12.69
C ALA A 53 2.34 -11.50 -13.06
N GLU A 54 3.05 -10.66 -13.81
CA GLU A 54 4.43 -10.89 -14.20
C GLU A 54 5.46 -10.35 -13.21
N GLY A 55 5.02 -9.59 -12.20
CA GLY A 55 5.85 -8.99 -11.16
C GLY A 55 6.34 -7.58 -11.43
N PHE A 56 5.84 -6.92 -12.46
CA PHE A 56 6.18 -5.53 -12.76
C PHE A 56 5.34 -4.58 -11.93
N LYS A 57 5.96 -3.48 -11.52
CA LYS A 57 5.34 -2.43 -10.71
C LYS A 57 4.83 -1.30 -11.59
N GLU A 58 3.62 -0.83 -11.33
CA GLU A 58 3.13 0.41 -11.91
C GLU A 58 2.23 1.19 -10.93
N VAL A 59 2.25 2.51 -11.03
CA VAL A 59 1.30 3.36 -10.29
C VAL A 59 -0.01 3.36 -11.05
N LEU A 60 -1.05 2.77 -10.45
CA LEU A 60 -2.37 2.61 -11.08
C LEU A 60 -3.15 3.93 -11.13
N GLY A 61 -2.94 4.78 -10.13
CA GLY A 61 -3.61 6.08 -10.07
C GLY A 61 -3.16 6.93 -8.90
N LEU A 62 -3.54 8.21 -9.00
CA LEU A 62 -3.42 9.23 -7.99
C LEU A 62 -4.81 9.81 -7.76
N TYR A 63 -5.23 9.92 -6.50
CA TYR A 63 -6.54 10.42 -6.15
C TYR A 63 -6.42 11.42 -5.01
N ILE A 64 -7.10 12.55 -5.13
CA ILE A 64 -7.19 13.54 -4.07
C ILE A 64 -8.62 13.51 -3.52
N SER A 65 -8.76 13.35 -2.22
CA SER A 65 -10.07 13.38 -1.57
C SER A 65 -9.96 14.08 -0.21
N PRO A 66 -10.91 14.95 0.11
CA PRO A 66 -10.98 15.61 1.41
C PRO A 66 -11.45 14.67 2.52
N THR A 67 -12.04 13.53 2.17
CA THR A 67 -12.64 12.60 3.13
C THR A 67 -12.27 11.15 2.83
N GLU A 68 -12.00 10.41 3.89
CA GLU A 68 -11.82 8.96 3.85
C GLU A 68 -13.16 8.30 4.21
N SER A 69 -13.82 7.72 3.22
CA SER A 69 -15.10 7.03 3.41
C SER A 69 -15.20 5.83 2.48
N LYS A 70 -16.10 4.88 2.84
CA LYS A 70 -16.43 3.75 1.98
C LYS A 70 -16.79 4.22 0.55
N SER A 71 -17.62 5.26 0.44
CA SER A 71 -18.07 5.77 -0.89
C SER A 71 -16.93 6.35 -1.71
N THR A 72 -15.94 7.00 -1.09
CA THR A 72 -14.73 7.48 -1.75
C THR A 72 -13.92 6.31 -2.31
N TRP A 73 -13.70 5.29 -1.50
CA TRP A 73 -12.95 4.11 -1.92
C TRP A 73 -13.66 3.30 -3.00
N MET A 74 -14.98 3.16 -2.91
CA MET A 74 -15.77 2.54 -3.98
C MET A 74 -15.56 3.26 -5.32
N LYS A 75 -15.61 4.59 -5.35
CA LYS A 75 -15.36 5.38 -6.57
C LYS A 75 -13.96 5.18 -7.13
N ILE A 76 -12.95 5.11 -6.26
CA ILE A 76 -11.55 4.87 -6.64
C ILE A 76 -11.41 3.49 -7.28
N PHE A 77 -11.90 2.43 -6.63
CA PHE A 77 -11.81 1.07 -7.16
C PHE A 77 -12.70 0.84 -8.39
N ASP A 78 -13.85 1.50 -8.46
CA ASP A 78 -14.70 1.48 -9.67
C ASP A 78 -13.99 2.14 -10.86
N SER A 79 -13.30 3.27 -10.65
CA SER A 79 -12.45 3.89 -11.66
C SER A 79 -11.33 2.96 -12.14
N ILE A 80 -10.69 2.22 -11.23
CA ILE A 80 -9.66 1.24 -11.57
C ILE A 80 -10.25 0.09 -12.39
N LYS A 81 -11.43 -0.40 -12.00
CA LYS A 81 -12.17 -1.45 -12.73
C LYS A 81 -12.59 -0.98 -14.13
N ALA A 82 -13.11 0.24 -14.25
CA ALA A 82 -13.51 0.83 -15.54
C ALA A 82 -12.34 0.97 -16.53
N ARG A 83 -11.10 1.02 -16.01
CA ARG A 83 -9.86 1.03 -16.80
C ARG A 83 -9.33 -0.35 -17.16
N GLY A 84 -10.07 -1.43 -16.89
CA GLY A 84 -9.80 -2.78 -17.35
C GLY A 84 -9.29 -3.75 -16.26
N VAL A 85 -9.19 -3.34 -15.00
CA VAL A 85 -8.84 -4.27 -13.92
C VAL A 85 -10.04 -5.17 -13.63
N GLU A 86 -9.85 -6.45 -13.77
CA GLU A 86 -10.88 -7.47 -13.51
C GLU A 86 -10.71 -8.09 -12.12
N ASP A 87 -9.44 -8.22 -11.66
CA ASP A 87 -9.15 -8.86 -10.39
C ASP A 87 -7.93 -8.28 -9.66
N ILE A 88 -8.00 -8.30 -8.32
CA ILE A 88 -6.91 -7.95 -7.39
C ILE A 88 -6.83 -9.07 -6.36
N LEU A 89 -5.67 -9.76 -6.28
CA LEU A 89 -5.52 -10.86 -5.32
C LEU A 89 -5.34 -10.35 -3.90
N PHE A 90 -4.34 -9.48 -3.69
CA PHE A 90 -4.00 -8.94 -2.37
C PHE A 90 -3.95 -7.42 -2.40
N LEU A 91 -4.49 -6.79 -1.36
CA LEU A 91 -4.42 -5.36 -1.16
C LEU A 91 -3.83 -5.06 0.21
N SER A 92 -2.70 -4.32 0.23
CA SER A 92 -2.08 -3.83 1.47
C SER A 92 -2.40 -2.35 1.66
N MET A 93 -2.90 -2.01 2.86
CA MET A 93 -3.32 -0.64 3.19
C MET A 93 -2.90 -0.23 4.60
N ASP A 94 -2.79 1.07 4.85
CA ASP A 94 -2.88 1.62 6.20
C ASP A 94 -4.33 1.50 6.72
N GLY A 95 -4.53 1.57 8.01
CA GLY A 95 -5.84 1.44 8.65
C GLY A 95 -6.86 2.52 8.29
N VAL A 96 -7.10 2.74 7.02
CA VAL A 96 -7.98 3.76 6.49
C VAL A 96 -9.43 3.32 6.58
N SER A 97 -10.28 4.19 7.12
CA SER A 97 -11.71 3.89 7.33
C SER A 97 -12.43 3.67 5.99
N GLY A 98 -13.24 2.61 5.93
CA GLY A 98 -14.10 2.30 4.79
C GLY A 98 -13.39 1.76 3.55
N LEU A 99 -12.04 1.59 3.59
CA LEU A 99 -11.30 1.10 2.43
C LEU A 99 -11.59 -0.38 2.17
N GLU A 100 -11.57 -1.20 3.21
CA GLU A 100 -11.84 -2.64 3.11
C GLU A 100 -13.25 -2.91 2.56
N GLU A 101 -14.26 -2.23 3.08
CA GLU A 101 -15.63 -2.32 2.57
C GLU A 101 -15.75 -1.76 1.14
N GLY A 102 -14.98 -0.73 0.83
CA GLY A 102 -14.93 -0.12 -0.51
C GLY A 102 -14.36 -1.07 -1.54
N VAL A 103 -13.22 -1.70 -1.26
CA VAL A 103 -12.62 -2.66 -2.20
C VAL A 103 -13.48 -3.91 -2.37
N HIS A 104 -14.02 -4.47 -1.28
CA HIS A 104 -14.87 -5.66 -1.37
C HIS A 104 -16.18 -5.42 -2.12
N SER A 105 -16.67 -4.17 -2.16
CA SER A 105 -17.85 -3.82 -2.98
C SER A 105 -17.57 -3.92 -4.49
N ILE A 106 -16.31 -3.78 -4.92
CA ILE A 106 -15.90 -3.78 -6.34
C ILE A 106 -15.14 -5.06 -6.70
N PHE A 107 -14.24 -5.50 -5.82
CA PHE A 107 -13.40 -6.70 -5.94
C PHE A 107 -13.62 -7.60 -4.71
N PRO A 108 -14.71 -8.40 -4.66
CA PRO A 108 -15.13 -9.11 -3.45
C PRO A 108 -14.18 -10.21 -2.99
N GLN A 109 -13.34 -10.73 -3.87
CA GLN A 109 -12.38 -11.80 -3.57
C GLN A 109 -10.98 -11.27 -3.18
N THR A 110 -10.79 -9.96 -3.07
CA THR A 110 -9.51 -9.37 -2.69
C THR A 110 -9.21 -9.65 -1.22
N VAL A 111 -8.02 -10.18 -0.94
CA VAL A 111 -7.53 -10.33 0.43
C VAL A 111 -6.97 -8.99 0.90
N VAL A 112 -7.58 -8.41 1.92
CA VAL A 112 -7.15 -7.12 2.48
C VAL A 112 -6.25 -7.35 3.68
N GLN A 113 -5.04 -6.78 3.64
CA GLN A 113 -4.04 -6.89 4.68
C GLN A 113 -3.65 -5.53 5.23
N ARG A 114 -3.57 -5.40 6.54
CA ARG A 114 -3.02 -4.21 7.20
C ARG A 114 -1.52 -4.10 6.96
N CYS A 115 -1.07 -2.92 6.59
CA CYS A 115 0.34 -2.62 6.36
C CYS A 115 1.14 -2.74 7.67
N ILE A 116 2.02 -3.73 7.75
CA ILE A 116 2.86 -3.98 8.93
C ILE A 116 3.78 -2.80 9.23
N VAL A 117 4.30 -2.11 8.21
CA VAL A 117 5.15 -0.92 8.41
C VAL A 117 4.40 0.20 9.11
N HIS A 118 3.11 0.40 8.78
CA HIS A 118 2.28 1.38 9.48
C HIS A 118 1.96 0.95 10.92
N LEU A 119 1.74 -0.34 11.17
CA LEU A 119 1.60 -0.85 12.54
C LEU A 119 2.86 -0.61 13.37
N ILE A 120 4.04 -0.87 12.80
CA ILE A 120 5.33 -0.56 13.45
C ILE A 120 5.42 0.94 13.73
N ARG A 121 5.20 1.80 12.74
CA ARG A 121 5.26 3.25 12.92
C ARG A 121 4.29 3.74 14.00
N ASN A 122 3.09 3.21 14.03
CA ASN A 122 2.07 3.59 15.01
C ASN A 122 2.43 3.11 16.42
N SER A 123 2.97 1.90 16.59
CA SER A 123 3.40 1.38 17.88
C SER A 123 4.67 2.08 18.40
N THR A 124 5.62 2.41 17.51
CA THR A 124 6.88 3.07 17.89
C THR A 124 6.72 4.51 18.37
N LYS A 125 5.57 5.16 18.12
CA LYS A 125 5.25 6.48 18.71
C LYS A 125 5.23 6.46 20.24
N TYR A 126 4.97 5.32 20.84
CA TYR A 126 4.94 5.12 22.29
C TYR A 126 6.30 4.70 22.88
N ILE A 127 7.31 4.43 22.03
CA ILE A 127 8.60 3.85 22.44
C ILE A 127 9.70 4.92 22.41
N PRO A 128 10.40 5.17 23.53
CA PRO A 128 11.56 6.06 23.56
C PRO A 128 12.69 5.57 22.65
N SER A 129 13.48 6.50 22.13
CA SER A 129 14.58 6.23 21.16
C SER A 129 15.54 5.15 21.64
N LYS A 130 15.86 5.11 22.94
CA LYS A 130 16.76 4.12 23.55
C LYS A 130 16.28 2.67 23.44
N HIS A 131 14.97 2.45 23.35
CA HIS A 131 14.33 1.13 23.26
C HIS A 131 13.86 0.76 21.86
N LEU A 132 13.85 1.72 20.93
CA LEU A 132 13.26 1.57 19.60
C LEU A 132 13.80 0.37 18.82
N LYS A 133 15.14 0.20 18.81
CA LYS A 133 15.78 -0.90 18.07
C LYS A 133 15.37 -2.27 18.62
N ALA A 134 15.35 -2.42 19.95
CA ALA A 134 14.97 -3.67 20.60
C ALA A 134 13.48 -3.99 20.38
N PHE A 135 12.60 -2.99 20.54
CA PHE A 135 11.17 -3.15 20.30
C PHE A 135 10.88 -3.56 18.84
N CYS A 136 11.50 -2.90 17.85
CA CYS A 136 11.34 -3.28 16.45
C CYS A 136 11.86 -4.69 16.14
N ALA A 137 12.92 -5.15 16.81
CA ALA A 137 13.42 -6.52 16.66
C ALA A 137 12.43 -7.54 17.20
N ASP A 138 11.83 -7.27 18.35
CA ASP A 138 10.79 -8.14 18.95
C ASP A 138 9.51 -8.15 18.08
N CYS A 139 9.08 -7.00 17.54
CA CYS A 139 7.98 -6.97 16.55
C CYS A 139 8.31 -7.83 15.32
N LYS A 140 9.55 -7.75 14.81
CA LYS A 140 9.98 -8.54 13.65
C LYS A 140 9.96 -10.04 13.93
N ALA A 141 10.29 -10.48 15.15
CA ALA A 141 10.21 -11.87 15.56
C ALA A 141 8.76 -12.41 15.43
N MET A 142 7.75 -11.57 15.70
CA MET A 142 6.35 -11.92 15.56
C MET A 142 5.91 -12.04 14.09
N TYR A 143 5.91 -10.94 13.32
CA TYR A 143 5.38 -10.99 11.95
C TYR A 143 6.27 -11.74 10.95
N GLY A 144 7.54 -11.94 11.28
CA GLY A 144 8.50 -12.73 10.50
C GLY A 144 8.62 -14.18 10.93
N ALA A 145 7.81 -14.66 11.88
CA ALA A 145 7.84 -16.04 12.38
C ALA A 145 7.59 -17.07 11.26
N ILE A 146 8.04 -18.31 11.50
CA ILE A 146 7.90 -19.40 10.52
C ILE A 146 6.44 -19.87 10.39
N ASN A 147 5.70 -19.87 11.48
CA ASN A 147 4.30 -20.30 11.55
C ASN A 147 3.50 -19.44 12.56
N LEU A 148 2.19 -19.64 12.60
CA LEU A 148 1.28 -18.90 13.47
C LEU A 148 1.59 -19.10 14.95
N GLU A 149 1.84 -20.35 15.38
CA GLU A 149 2.17 -20.67 16.77
C GLU A 149 3.38 -19.88 17.27
N SER A 150 4.47 -19.86 16.48
CA SER A 150 5.66 -19.07 16.78
C SER A 150 5.39 -17.56 16.79
N ALA A 151 4.49 -17.09 15.95
CA ALA A 151 4.09 -15.68 15.92
C ALA A 151 3.30 -15.29 17.18
N GLU A 152 2.38 -16.12 17.62
CA GLU A 152 1.59 -15.91 18.83
C GLU A 152 2.47 -15.97 20.08
N ALA A 153 3.40 -16.92 20.17
CA ALA A 153 4.39 -16.97 21.26
C ALA A 153 5.28 -15.72 21.28
N ALA A 154 5.72 -15.24 20.12
CA ALA A 154 6.50 -14.01 20.02
C ALA A 154 5.68 -12.77 20.43
N PHE A 155 4.36 -12.75 20.14
CA PHE A 155 3.48 -11.69 20.59
C PHE A 155 3.29 -11.67 22.10
N GLU A 156 3.11 -12.83 22.75
CA GLU A 156 3.05 -12.90 24.22
C GLU A 156 4.37 -12.42 24.86
N THR A 157 5.50 -12.82 24.30
CA THR A 157 6.82 -12.31 24.74
C THR A 157 6.94 -10.79 24.58
N LEU A 158 6.46 -10.24 23.46
CA LEU A 158 6.41 -8.78 23.22
C LEU A 158 5.57 -8.09 24.29
N LYS A 159 4.40 -8.65 24.61
CA LYS A 159 3.46 -8.13 25.59
C LYS A 159 4.02 -8.17 27.01
N GLU A 160 4.60 -9.29 27.42
CA GLU A 160 5.26 -9.44 28.73
C GLU A 160 6.40 -8.43 28.92
N LYS A 161 7.23 -8.28 27.87
CA LYS A 161 8.44 -7.42 27.93
C LYS A 161 8.10 -5.92 27.91
N TRP A 162 7.11 -5.51 27.14
CA TRP A 162 6.86 -4.09 26.86
C TRP A 162 5.52 -3.58 27.38
N GLY A 163 4.60 -4.47 27.74
CA GLY A 163 3.22 -4.11 28.05
C GLY A 163 3.06 -3.24 29.30
N ALA A 164 3.85 -3.48 30.34
CA ALA A 164 3.81 -2.71 31.57
C ALA A 164 4.26 -1.26 31.35
N ASP A 165 5.35 -1.06 30.61
CA ASP A 165 5.95 0.25 30.38
C ASP A 165 5.28 1.02 29.21
N TYR A 166 4.84 0.29 28.17
CA TYR A 166 4.32 0.87 26.92
C TYR A 166 3.01 0.24 26.46
N PRO A 167 1.94 0.28 27.26
CA PRO A 167 0.67 -0.38 26.92
C PRO A 167 0.06 0.13 25.63
N GLY A 168 0.27 1.41 25.28
CA GLY A 168 -0.19 1.98 24.02
C GLY A 168 0.44 1.34 22.80
N ALA A 169 1.73 0.97 22.87
CA ALA A 169 2.42 0.26 21.78
C ALA A 169 1.83 -1.13 21.59
N ILE A 170 1.58 -1.86 22.66
CA ILE A 170 1.00 -3.21 22.62
C ILE A 170 -0.43 -3.18 22.10
N LYS A 171 -1.24 -2.21 22.52
CA LYS A 171 -2.62 -2.07 22.06
C LYS A 171 -2.75 -1.90 20.55
N VAL A 172 -1.77 -1.26 19.90
CA VAL A 172 -1.73 -1.17 18.41
C VAL A 172 -1.70 -2.57 17.79
N TRP A 173 -0.91 -3.48 18.34
CA TRP A 173 -0.79 -4.86 17.84
C TRP A 173 -2.00 -5.72 18.22
N GLU A 174 -2.49 -5.61 19.44
CA GLU A 174 -3.71 -6.32 19.91
C GLU A 174 -4.90 -6.02 18.99
N ASN A 175 -5.13 -4.74 18.69
CA ASN A 175 -6.24 -4.31 17.83
C ASN A 175 -6.13 -4.81 16.38
N ASN A 176 -4.94 -5.26 15.95
CA ASN A 176 -4.67 -5.73 14.59
C ASN A 176 -4.21 -7.19 14.55
N LEU A 177 -4.37 -7.94 15.64
CA LEU A 177 -3.87 -9.31 15.75
C LEU A 177 -4.48 -10.25 14.70
N ASN A 178 -5.74 -10.06 14.34
CA ASN A 178 -6.39 -10.85 13.29
C ASN A 178 -5.72 -10.67 11.91
N HIS A 179 -5.28 -9.46 11.58
CA HIS A 179 -4.53 -9.22 10.35
C HIS A 179 -3.12 -9.85 10.39
N ILE A 180 -2.51 -9.93 11.58
CA ILE A 180 -1.25 -10.66 11.75
C ILE A 180 -1.47 -12.17 11.55
N ARG A 181 -2.51 -12.73 12.16
CA ARG A 181 -2.90 -14.15 11.98
C ARG A 181 -3.17 -14.49 10.53
N GLN A 182 -3.88 -13.61 9.82
CA GLN A 182 -4.19 -13.79 8.40
C GLN A 182 -2.95 -13.95 7.52
N LEU A 183 -1.82 -13.28 7.86
CA LEU A 183 -0.56 -13.45 7.12
C LEU A 183 -0.11 -14.91 7.09
N PHE A 184 -0.34 -15.66 8.17
CA PHE A 184 0.13 -17.03 8.29
C PHE A 184 -0.71 -18.06 7.52
N ASN A 185 -1.80 -17.64 6.87
CA ASN A 185 -2.49 -18.44 5.87
C ASN A 185 -1.69 -18.56 4.57
N TYR A 186 -0.64 -17.76 4.40
CA TYR A 186 0.14 -17.67 3.16
C TYR A 186 1.59 -18.11 3.36
N PRO A 187 2.22 -18.70 2.33
CA PRO A 187 3.64 -19.05 2.31
C PRO A 187 4.55 -17.83 2.52
N ALA A 188 5.77 -18.08 2.96
CA ALA A 188 6.71 -17.05 3.42
C ALA A 188 7.06 -15.98 2.35
N ASP A 189 7.20 -16.37 1.07
CA ASP A 189 7.53 -15.40 0.02
C ASP A 189 6.34 -14.49 -0.30
N ILE A 190 5.11 -15.00 -0.30
CA ILE A 190 3.88 -14.21 -0.42
C ILE A 190 3.76 -13.25 0.77
N ARG A 191 3.89 -13.77 2.01
CA ARG A 191 3.86 -12.93 3.22
C ARG A 191 4.87 -11.79 3.13
N LYS A 192 6.09 -12.09 2.66
CA LYS A 192 7.13 -11.09 2.52
C LYS A 192 6.73 -9.96 1.59
N VAL A 193 6.04 -10.23 0.49
CA VAL A 193 5.50 -9.17 -0.39
C VAL A 193 4.41 -8.38 0.34
N MET A 194 3.48 -9.05 1.04
CA MET A 194 2.36 -8.40 1.73
C MET A 194 2.83 -7.42 2.82
N TYR A 195 3.86 -7.77 3.60
CA TYR A 195 4.35 -6.90 4.67
C TYR A 195 5.53 -6.00 4.27
N THR A 196 6.16 -6.20 3.10
CA THR A 196 7.26 -5.35 2.62
C THR A 196 6.71 -4.22 1.76
N THR A 197 6.51 -3.07 2.33
CA THR A 197 6.01 -1.88 1.61
C THR A 197 7.11 -1.12 0.88
N ASN A 198 8.30 -1.70 0.69
CA ASN A 198 9.44 -1.03 0.05
C ASN A 198 9.10 -0.45 -1.33
N ALA A 199 8.20 -1.09 -2.07
CA ALA A 199 7.77 -0.62 -3.38
C ALA A 199 7.01 0.72 -3.27
N ILE A 200 5.93 0.77 -2.48
CA ILE A 200 5.13 1.99 -2.29
C ILE A 200 5.91 3.05 -1.48
N GLU A 201 6.75 2.66 -0.52
CA GLU A 201 7.61 3.59 0.21
C GLU A 201 8.63 4.27 -0.71
N SER A 202 9.18 3.54 -1.70
CA SER A 202 10.07 4.11 -2.72
C SER A 202 9.34 5.17 -3.56
N VAL A 203 8.09 4.92 -3.95
CA VAL A 203 7.23 5.89 -4.64
C VAL A 203 7.03 7.10 -3.77
N ASN A 204 6.53 6.93 -2.55
CA ASN A 204 6.22 8.00 -1.63
C ASN A 204 7.46 8.83 -1.25
N SER A 205 8.61 8.17 -1.02
CA SER A 205 9.88 8.86 -0.78
C SER A 205 10.28 9.73 -1.97
N SER A 206 10.05 9.25 -3.19
CA SER A 206 10.31 10.03 -4.41
C SER A 206 9.37 11.23 -4.53
N LEU A 207 8.06 11.03 -4.32
CA LEU A 207 7.06 12.09 -4.38
C LEU A 207 7.25 13.14 -3.27
N ARG A 208 7.58 12.72 -2.04
CA ARG A 208 7.87 13.66 -0.94
C ARG A 208 9.03 14.63 -1.22
N LYS A 209 9.95 14.30 -2.12
CA LYS A 209 11.03 15.23 -2.51
C LYS A 209 10.48 16.46 -3.22
N VAL A 210 9.39 16.34 -3.94
CA VAL A 210 8.77 17.45 -4.70
C VAL A 210 7.66 18.16 -3.91
N THR A 211 7.23 17.61 -2.77
CA THR A 211 6.21 18.24 -1.90
C THR A 211 6.77 19.09 -0.77
N LYS A 212 8.09 19.04 -0.52
CA LYS A 212 8.75 19.72 0.61
C LYS A 212 8.84 21.25 0.45
N LYS A 213 8.65 21.78 -0.75
CA LYS A 213 8.84 23.20 -1.06
C LYS A 213 7.50 23.89 -1.32
N GLY A 214 6.97 24.57 -0.28
CA GLY A 214 5.81 25.45 -0.44
C GLY A 214 4.47 24.71 -0.49
N PHE A 215 3.57 25.22 -1.30
CA PHE A 215 2.22 24.69 -1.51
C PHE A 215 1.93 24.58 -3.02
N PHE A 216 0.90 23.82 -3.36
CA PHE A 216 0.38 23.72 -4.73
C PHE A 216 -0.81 24.66 -4.92
N GLU A 217 -0.91 25.25 -6.10
CA GLU A 217 -2.01 26.17 -6.42
C GLU A 217 -3.37 25.45 -6.56
N ASN A 218 -3.36 24.20 -7.05
CA ASN A 218 -4.53 23.38 -7.28
C ASN A 218 -4.15 21.91 -7.53
N GLU A 219 -5.15 21.03 -7.66
CA GLU A 219 -4.99 19.60 -7.92
C GLU A 219 -4.18 19.31 -9.19
N ASN A 220 -4.43 20.07 -10.28
CA ASN A 220 -3.69 19.89 -11.54
C ASN A 220 -2.18 20.09 -11.35
N SER A 221 -1.77 21.02 -10.47
CA SER A 221 -0.38 21.26 -10.14
C SER A 221 0.23 20.05 -9.40
N VAL A 222 -0.53 19.42 -8.52
CA VAL A 222 -0.11 18.18 -7.82
C VAL A 222 0.04 17.04 -8.82
N PHE A 223 -1.00 16.76 -9.61
CA PHE A 223 -1.00 15.67 -10.58
C PHE A 223 0.13 15.81 -11.60
N LYS A 224 0.36 17.02 -12.12
CA LYS A 224 1.44 17.30 -13.07
C LYS A 224 2.82 16.94 -12.50
N ILE A 225 3.13 17.41 -11.29
CA ILE A 225 4.43 17.19 -10.67
C ILE A 225 4.62 15.72 -10.30
N PHE A 226 3.55 15.06 -9.81
CA PHE A 226 3.61 13.64 -9.49
C PHE A 226 3.74 12.77 -10.74
N TYR A 227 2.99 13.08 -11.80
CA TYR A 227 3.11 12.43 -13.10
C TYR A 227 4.54 12.49 -13.64
N LEU A 228 5.13 13.68 -13.71
CA LEU A 228 6.51 13.84 -14.19
C LEU A 228 7.52 13.06 -13.33
N ARG A 229 7.28 12.99 -12.02
CA ARG A 229 8.12 12.23 -11.10
C ARG A 229 7.99 10.73 -11.31
N ILE A 230 6.77 10.24 -11.49
CA ILE A 230 6.48 8.81 -11.69
C ILE A 230 7.00 8.34 -13.05
N THR A 231 6.65 9.04 -14.14
CA THR A 231 7.01 8.63 -15.51
C THR A 231 8.47 8.90 -15.85
N GLY A 232 9.05 9.96 -15.29
CA GLY A 232 10.44 10.34 -15.52
C GLY A 232 11.44 9.55 -14.66
N GLU A 233 11.37 9.72 -13.33
CA GLU A 233 12.42 9.21 -12.44
C GLU A 233 12.12 7.81 -11.89
N LEU A 234 10.88 7.55 -11.47
CA LEU A 234 10.53 6.24 -10.92
C LEU A 234 10.53 5.16 -12.00
N ALA A 235 9.99 5.43 -13.16
CA ALA A 235 10.01 4.50 -14.28
C ALA A 235 11.45 4.12 -14.68
N LYS A 236 12.35 5.10 -14.74
CA LYS A 236 13.78 4.84 -14.99
C LYS A 236 14.43 4.02 -13.88
N LYS A 237 14.11 4.32 -12.61
CA LYS A 237 14.64 3.58 -11.46
C LYS A 237 14.18 2.13 -11.44
N TRP A 238 12.94 1.88 -11.81
CA TRP A 238 12.40 0.52 -11.88
C TRP A 238 12.97 -0.25 -13.07
N ASN A 239 13.29 0.45 -14.16
CA ASN A 239 13.95 -0.10 -15.36
C ASN A 239 13.36 -1.44 -15.81
N ASN A 240 12.03 -1.54 -15.80
CA ASN A 240 11.27 -2.77 -16.07
C ASN A 240 11.72 -3.99 -15.22
N ALA A 241 12.28 -3.75 -14.04
CA ALA A 241 12.66 -4.84 -13.15
C ALA A 241 11.44 -5.41 -12.43
N LYS A 242 11.31 -6.72 -12.48
CA LYS A 242 10.33 -7.47 -11.68
C LYS A 242 10.63 -7.31 -10.18
N MET A 243 9.66 -7.59 -9.35
CA MET A 243 9.89 -7.71 -7.91
C MET A 243 10.89 -8.84 -7.62
N GLN A 244 11.69 -8.63 -6.57
CA GLN A 244 12.69 -9.62 -6.14
C GLN A 244 12.01 -10.97 -5.81
N ASN A 245 12.63 -12.06 -6.27
CA ASN A 245 12.13 -13.43 -6.07
C ASN A 245 10.75 -13.70 -6.69
N TRP A 246 10.32 -12.91 -7.70
CA TRP A 246 8.98 -13.03 -8.26
C TRP A 246 8.62 -14.43 -8.73
N ALA A 247 9.55 -15.17 -9.34
CA ALA A 247 9.29 -16.54 -9.77
C ALA A 247 8.85 -17.47 -8.63
N LYS A 248 9.41 -17.29 -7.42
CA LYS A 248 8.99 -18.05 -6.23
C LYS A 248 7.61 -17.62 -5.75
N VAL A 249 7.36 -16.31 -5.72
CA VAL A 249 6.05 -15.76 -5.34
C VAL A 249 4.97 -16.25 -6.29
N LEU A 250 5.20 -16.16 -7.60
CA LEU A 250 4.25 -16.62 -8.61
C LEU A 250 3.96 -18.12 -8.49
N ASN A 251 5.01 -18.93 -8.29
CA ASN A 251 4.83 -20.37 -8.07
C ASN A 251 3.97 -20.66 -6.83
N GLN A 252 4.23 -19.98 -5.72
CA GLN A 252 3.40 -20.13 -4.52
C GLN A 252 1.95 -19.68 -4.74
N LEU A 253 1.73 -18.55 -5.44
CA LEU A 253 0.39 -18.08 -5.81
C LEU A 253 -0.35 -19.08 -6.70
N SER A 254 0.35 -19.75 -7.61
CA SER A 254 -0.22 -20.76 -8.51
C SER A 254 -0.54 -22.09 -7.81
N CYS A 255 0.01 -22.33 -6.62
CA CYS A 255 -0.25 -23.51 -5.80
C CYS A 255 -1.33 -23.33 -4.73
N LEU A 256 -1.78 -22.09 -4.48
CA LEU A 256 -2.83 -21.82 -3.50
C LEU A 256 -4.21 -21.92 -4.14
N ASP A 257 -5.12 -22.71 -3.55
CA ASP A 257 -6.50 -22.91 -4.04
C ASP A 257 -7.23 -21.57 -4.27
N GLU A 258 -7.00 -20.60 -3.38
CA GLU A 258 -7.64 -19.28 -3.42
C GLU A 258 -7.17 -18.43 -4.62
N THR A 259 -5.97 -18.63 -5.16
CA THR A 259 -5.37 -17.78 -6.19
C THR A 259 -5.01 -18.50 -7.48
N SER A 260 -4.87 -19.83 -7.47
CA SER A 260 -4.43 -20.63 -8.62
C SER A 260 -5.31 -20.43 -9.85
N ASP A 261 -6.62 -20.62 -9.72
CA ASP A 261 -7.57 -20.47 -10.83
C ASP A 261 -7.66 -19.02 -11.31
N ARG A 262 -7.54 -18.08 -10.38
CA ARG A 262 -7.59 -16.63 -10.67
C ARG A 262 -6.39 -16.21 -11.51
N ILE A 263 -5.20 -16.70 -11.17
CA ILE A 263 -3.97 -16.44 -11.92
C ILE A 263 -3.99 -17.13 -13.28
N ALA A 264 -4.41 -18.39 -13.35
CA ALA A 264 -4.45 -19.19 -14.57
C ALA A 264 -5.28 -18.55 -15.69
N ARG A 265 -6.27 -17.71 -15.35
CA ARG A 265 -7.09 -16.97 -16.33
C ARG A 265 -6.31 -15.92 -17.11
N TYR A 266 -5.23 -15.37 -16.53
CA TYR A 266 -4.52 -14.21 -17.05
C TYR A 266 -3.07 -14.47 -17.43
N ILE A 267 -2.48 -15.60 -16.99
CA ILE A 267 -1.15 -16.03 -17.39
C ILE A 267 -1.31 -17.20 -18.39
N ARG A 268 -0.97 -16.93 -19.61
CA ARG A 268 -0.90 -17.95 -20.68
C ARG A 268 0.54 -18.31 -20.97
#